data_0e07a823eda2a86b6c916ec6ca691946
#
_entry.id   0e07a823eda2a86b6c916ec6ca691946
#
_cell.length_a   1.000
_cell.length_b   1.000
_cell.length_c   1.000
_cell.angle_alpha   90.00
_cell.angle_beta   90.00
_cell.angle_gamma   90.00
#
_symmetry.space_group_name_H-M   'P 1'
#
loop_
_entity.id
_entity.type
_entity.pdbx_description
1 polymer ?
#
loop_
_entity_poly.entity_id
_entity_poly.type
_entity_poly.pdbx_seq_one_letter_code
_entity_poly.pdbx_strand_id
1 'polypeptide(L)' 'MRHDDDLLSTEQLASVRNVPTSRLHKERVRGDGPPFIKDGNLVRYRWGDYRQWVANRQRFTSTSQQAA' A
#
# COMPACT_ATOMS: atom_id res chain seq x y z
N MET A 1 3.68 11.76 -13.75
CA MET A 1 4.57 10.88 -12.97
C MET A 1 4.53 11.27 -11.50
N ARG A 2 4.44 10.32 -10.59
CA ARG A 2 4.39 10.62 -9.16
C ARG A 2 5.80 10.75 -8.60
N HIS A 3 5.96 11.68 -7.68
CA HIS A 3 7.21 11.85 -6.92
C HIS A 3 7.10 11.13 -5.58
N ASP A 4 8.25 10.78 -5.01
CA ASP A 4 8.28 10.06 -3.74
C ASP A 4 7.60 10.84 -2.60
N ASP A 5 7.54 12.17 -2.70
CA ASP A 5 6.90 13.00 -1.68
C ASP A 5 5.40 13.20 -1.90
N ASP A 6 4.86 12.69 -3.01
CA ASP A 6 3.43 12.82 -3.27
C ASP A 6 2.63 12.00 -2.27
N LEU A 7 1.51 12.59 -1.85
CA LEU A 7 0.61 11.92 -0.92
C LEU A 7 -0.62 11.44 -1.66
N LEU A 8 -1.02 10.20 -1.40
CA LEU A 8 -2.18 9.58 -2.02
C LEU A 8 -3.24 9.34 -0.96
N SER A 9 -4.49 9.51 -1.34
CA SER A 9 -5.61 9.08 -0.51
C SER A 9 -5.70 7.55 -0.53
N THR A 10 -6.52 7.01 0.38
CA THR A 10 -6.81 5.57 0.38
C THR A 10 -7.37 5.13 -0.97
N GLU A 11 -8.31 5.90 -1.52
CA GLU A 11 -8.93 5.58 -2.79
C GLU A 11 -7.93 5.62 -3.94
N GLN A 12 -7.04 6.60 -3.93
CA GLN A 12 -6.03 6.71 -4.99
C GLN A 12 -5.07 5.52 -4.92
N LEU A 13 -4.61 5.15 -3.74
CA LEU A 13 -3.71 4.02 -3.61
C LEU A 13 -4.40 2.71 -3.96
N ALA A 14 -5.65 2.54 -3.55
CA ALA A 14 -6.43 1.36 -3.91
C ALA A 14 -6.53 1.22 -5.43
N SER A 15 -6.74 2.34 -6.12
CA SER A 15 -6.81 2.34 -7.58
C SER A 15 -5.47 1.93 -8.20
N VAL A 16 -4.37 2.47 -7.68
CA VAL A 16 -3.03 2.09 -8.17
C VAL A 16 -2.78 0.60 -7.97
N ARG A 17 -3.16 0.07 -6.82
CA ARG A 17 -2.97 -1.34 -6.51
C ARG A 17 -4.03 -2.25 -7.14
N ASN A 18 -5.08 -1.65 -7.69
CA ASN A 18 -6.21 -2.39 -8.27
C ASN A 18 -6.87 -3.31 -7.25
N VAL A 19 -7.11 -2.79 -6.06
CA VAL A 19 -7.79 -3.51 -4.98
C VAL A 19 -8.88 -2.62 -4.39
N PRO A 20 -9.87 -3.19 -3.71
CA PRO A 20 -10.88 -2.37 -3.04
C PRO A 20 -10.29 -1.61 -1.84
N THR A 21 -10.88 -0.46 -1.52
CA THR A 21 -10.42 0.34 -0.38
C THR A 21 -10.52 -0.43 0.93
N SER A 22 -11.47 -1.34 1.05
CA SER A 22 -11.62 -2.16 2.26
C SER A 22 -10.36 -2.96 2.56
N ARG A 23 -9.61 -3.33 1.53
CA ARG A 23 -8.34 -4.05 1.73
C ARG A 23 -7.34 -3.18 2.46
N LEU A 24 -7.23 -1.91 2.07
CA LEU A 24 -6.32 -0.98 2.73
C LEU A 24 -6.73 -0.73 4.18
N HIS A 25 -8.03 -0.64 4.44
CA HIS A 25 -8.53 -0.49 5.81
C HIS A 25 -8.12 -1.67 6.68
N LYS A 26 -8.28 -2.89 6.17
CA LYS A 26 -7.91 -4.09 6.91
C LYS A 26 -6.42 -4.15 7.17
N GLU A 27 -5.62 -3.77 6.18
CA GLU A 27 -4.17 -3.76 6.33
C GLU A 27 -3.73 -2.80 7.42
N ARG A 28 -4.37 -1.62 7.51
CA ARG A 28 -4.03 -0.66 8.55
C ARG A 28 -4.34 -1.21 9.94
N VAL A 29 -5.44 -1.92 10.07
CA VAL A 29 -5.81 -2.52 11.35
C VAL A 29 -4.82 -3.62 11.73
N ARG A 30 -4.41 -4.45 10.77
CA ARG A 30 -3.47 -5.54 11.03
C ARG A 30 -2.02 -5.07 11.12
N GLY A 31 -1.70 -3.91 10.52
CA GLY A 31 -0.36 -3.39 10.51
C GLY A 31 0.57 -4.05 9.49
N ASP A 32 0.03 -4.70 8.46
CA ASP A 32 0.82 -5.40 7.45
C ASP A 32 0.79 -4.74 6.07
N GLY A 33 0.23 -3.55 5.98
CA GLY A 33 0.19 -2.81 4.72
C GLY A 33 1.29 -1.76 4.62
N PRO A 34 1.22 -0.92 3.56
CA PRO A 34 2.20 0.16 3.41
C PRO A 34 2.11 1.16 4.56
N PRO A 35 3.21 1.86 4.87
CA PRO A 35 3.15 2.94 5.86
C PRO A 35 2.18 4.02 5.44
N PHE A 36 1.57 4.67 6.42
CA PHE A 36 0.62 5.75 6.15
C PHE A 36 0.80 6.87 7.16
N ILE A 37 0.28 8.05 6.79
CA ILE A 37 0.33 9.26 7.60
C ILE A 37 -1.10 9.63 7.95
N LYS A 38 -1.33 9.99 9.21
CA LYS A 38 -2.62 10.54 9.63
C LYS A 38 -2.49 12.07 9.74
N ASP A 39 -3.33 12.75 9.00
CA ASP A 39 -3.42 14.20 9.04
C ASP A 39 -4.83 14.54 9.54
N GLY A 40 -4.96 14.70 10.86
CA GLY A 40 -6.26 14.79 11.49
C GLY A 40 -7.03 13.50 11.30
N ASN A 41 -8.18 13.58 10.64
CA ASN A 41 -8.99 12.42 10.32
C ASN A 41 -8.68 11.83 8.95
N LEU A 42 -7.73 12.43 8.24
CA LEU A 42 -7.40 11.99 6.88
C LEU A 42 -6.22 11.04 6.92
N VAL A 43 -6.31 9.95 6.14
CA VAL A 43 -5.21 9.03 5.96
C VAL A 43 -4.57 9.30 4.60
N ARG A 44 -3.25 9.37 4.57
CA ARG A 44 -2.50 9.59 3.34
C ARG A 44 -1.35 8.60 3.27
N TYR A 45 -1.05 8.16 2.06
CA TYR A 45 0.07 7.26 1.80
C TYR A 45 1.12 8.04 1.00
N ARG A 46 2.35 8.05 1.47
CA ARG A 46 3.43 8.69 0.75
C ARG A 46 3.89 7.74 -0.35
N TRP A 47 4.01 8.25 -1.57
CA TRP A 47 4.33 7.42 -2.74
C TRP A 47 5.64 6.66 -2.57
N GLY A 48 6.69 7.33 -2.08
CA GLY A 48 7.98 6.68 -1.85
C GLY A 48 7.89 5.54 -0.85
N ASP A 49 7.10 5.71 0.20
CA ASP A 49 6.92 4.67 1.21
C ASP A 49 6.21 3.46 0.60
N TYR A 50 5.21 3.69 -0.24
CA TYR A 50 4.52 2.60 -0.92
C TYR A 50 5.47 1.86 -1.86
N ARG A 51 6.26 2.59 -2.64
CA ARG A 51 7.22 1.96 -3.56
C ARG A 51 8.21 1.09 -2.82
N GLN A 52 8.72 1.57 -1.69
CA GLN A 52 9.66 0.81 -0.89
C GLN A 52 8.99 -0.43 -0.28
N TRP A 53 7.76 -0.27 0.18
CA TRP A 53 6.98 -1.40 0.72
C TRP A 53 6.82 -2.49 -0.33
N VAL A 54 6.49 -2.11 -1.57
CA VAL A 54 6.36 -3.08 -2.67
C VAL A 54 7.71 -3.75 -2.94
N ALA A 55 8.80 -2.97 -2.96
CA ALA A 55 10.12 -3.49 -3.24
C ALA A 55 10.58 -4.52 -2.20
N ASN A 56 10.08 -4.41 -0.98
CA ASN A 56 10.45 -5.30 0.12
C ASN A 56 9.54 -6.53 0.25
N ARG A 57 8.51 -6.62 -0.60
CA ARG A 57 7.61 -7.76 -0.55
C ARG A 57 8.21 -8.92 -1.34
N GLN A 58 7.89 -10.13 -0.87
CA GLN A 58 8.36 -11.34 -1.53
C GLN A 58 7.72 -11.48 -2.91
N ARG A 59 8.54 -11.85 -3.88
CA ARG A 59 8.07 -12.09 -5.25
C ARG A 59 7.94 -13.57 -5.49
N PHE A 60 6.96 -13.91 -6.32
CA PHE A 60 6.74 -15.29 -6.75
C PHE A 60 6.72 -15.33 -8.27
N THR A 61 7.42 -16.30 -8.85
CA THR A 61 7.42 -16.52 -10.29
C THR A 61 6.40 -17.56 -10.72
N SER A 62 5.82 -18.27 -9.74
CA SER A 62 4.71 -19.21 -9.99
C SER A 62 3.95 -19.39 -8.69
N THR A 63 2.70 -19.85 -8.83
CA THR A 63 1.88 -20.09 -7.64
C THR A 63 2.41 -21.21 -6.76
N SER A 64 3.18 -22.14 -7.36
CA SER A 64 3.77 -23.24 -6.60
C SER A 64 4.84 -22.79 -5.62
N GLN A 65 5.34 -21.55 -5.76
CA GLN A 65 6.34 -20.99 -4.86
C GLN A 65 5.72 -20.34 -3.63
N GLN A 66 4.42 -20.17 -3.63
CA GLN A 66 3.75 -19.57 -2.48
C GLN A 66 3.75 -20.57 -1.33
N ALA A 67 4.26 -20.15 -0.19
CA ALA A 67 4.22 -20.99 0.99
C ALA A 67 2.78 -21.22 1.41
N ALA A 68 2.48 -22.43 1.69
CA ALA A 68 1.15 -22.79 2.18
C ALA A 68 0.97 -22.27 3.61
#